data_08985f11b4ec455540018f81dacc852f
#
_entry.id   08985f11b4ec455540018f81dacc852f
#
_cell.length_a   1.000
_cell.length_b   1.000
_cell.length_c   1.000
_cell.angle_alpha   90.00
_cell.angle_beta   90.00
_cell.angle_gamma   90.00
#
_symmetry.space_group_name_H-M   'P 1'
#
loop_
_entity.id
_entity.type
_entity.pdbx_description
1 polymer ?
#
loop_
_entity_poly.entity_id
_entity_poly.type
_entity_poly.pdbx_seq_one_letter_code
_entity_poly.pdbx_strand_id
1 'polypeptide(L)'
;MSDQAVAPHPHPLVAQLSALHHLRTYLDIGVVVVVLALTNLIAHFTTPWASIATVPAAAVGLVILVRTRGLCWAELGLSREHWKAGAGYAVAAVAVVLSVIAIGMLLPWTRPMFMNNNYATVSGALIASMLIIPLQTVIPEELAFRGVLHGALNRAWGFRGVAAAGSLLFGLWHIATSLGLTSSNVGFTRLFGGGLLGTVAGVVLAVAATAVAGFVFTWLRGRSGSLIAPIALHWSLNGLGALAAAAVWHLST
;
A
#
# COMPACT_ATOMS: atom_id res chain seq x y z
N MET A 1 57.81 8.60 -5.19
CA MET A 1 57.37 7.83 -4.03
C MET A 1 56.09 8.49 -3.55
N SER A 2 54.93 7.94 -3.91
CA SER A 2 53.62 8.47 -3.50
C SER A 2 53.26 7.88 -2.12
N ASP A 3 53.22 8.77 -1.14
CA ASP A 3 52.77 8.46 0.21
C ASP A 3 51.27 8.11 0.16
N GLN A 4 50.91 6.83 0.14
CA GLN A 4 49.54 6.39 0.30
C GLN A 4 49.16 6.52 1.76
N ALA A 5 48.51 7.61 2.12
CA ALA A 5 47.90 7.77 3.43
C ALA A 5 46.90 6.62 3.68
N VAL A 6 47.29 5.66 4.53
CA VAL A 6 46.45 4.59 5.03
C VAL A 6 45.31 5.22 5.82
N ALA A 7 44.07 5.06 5.34
CA ALA A 7 42.88 5.54 6.06
C ALA A 7 42.85 4.93 7.48
N PRO A 8 42.64 5.71 8.54
CA PRO A 8 42.63 5.19 9.91
C PRO A 8 41.51 4.17 10.08
N HIS A 9 41.84 2.98 10.60
CA HIS A 9 40.84 1.97 10.95
C HIS A 9 39.91 2.51 12.06
N PRO A 10 38.59 2.34 11.91
CA PRO A 10 37.64 2.82 12.91
C PRO A 10 37.93 2.16 14.27
N HIS A 11 37.79 2.93 15.34
CA HIS A 11 37.99 2.44 16.70
C HIS A 11 37.06 1.23 16.97
N PRO A 12 37.52 0.14 17.60
CA PRO A 12 36.74 -1.11 17.76
C PRO A 12 35.36 -0.89 18.41
N LEU A 13 35.21 0.05 19.34
CA LEU A 13 33.92 0.43 19.92
C LEU A 13 32.95 1.03 18.90
N VAL A 14 33.45 1.85 17.98
CA VAL A 14 32.62 2.45 16.92
C VAL A 14 32.11 1.37 15.96
N ALA A 15 32.98 0.41 15.62
CA ALA A 15 32.60 -0.73 14.78
C ALA A 15 31.53 -1.61 15.46
N GLN A 16 31.68 -1.89 16.76
CA GLN A 16 30.70 -2.66 17.53
C GLN A 16 29.35 -1.94 17.66
N LEU A 17 29.33 -0.62 17.92
CA LEU A 17 28.11 0.17 18.01
C LEU A 17 27.39 0.22 16.66
N SER A 18 28.13 0.36 15.56
CA SER A 18 27.59 0.31 14.21
C SER A 18 26.96 -1.05 13.90
N ALA A 19 27.63 -2.16 14.22
CA ALA A 19 27.10 -3.51 14.04
C ALA A 19 25.80 -3.74 14.82
N LEU A 20 25.73 -3.32 16.08
CA LEU A 20 24.53 -3.41 16.91
C LEU A 20 23.38 -2.55 16.35
N HIS A 21 23.69 -1.36 15.81
CA HIS A 21 22.66 -0.52 15.17
C HIS A 21 22.08 -1.19 13.91
N HIS A 22 22.93 -1.73 13.06
CA HIS A 22 22.48 -2.50 11.88
C HIS A 22 21.63 -3.70 12.26
N LEU A 23 22.07 -4.51 13.24
CA LEU A 23 21.31 -5.66 13.71
C LEU A 23 19.91 -5.26 14.20
N ARG A 24 19.80 -4.20 15.00
CA ARG A 24 18.51 -3.69 15.47
C ARG A 24 17.61 -3.27 14.30
N THR A 25 18.15 -2.57 13.30
CA THR A 25 17.38 -2.15 12.12
C THR A 25 16.83 -3.36 11.35
N TYR A 26 17.63 -4.41 11.14
CA TYR A 26 17.16 -5.63 10.47
C TYR A 26 16.13 -6.39 11.30
N LEU A 27 16.29 -6.45 12.62
CA LEU A 27 15.29 -7.04 13.52
C LEU A 27 13.97 -6.27 13.46
N ASP A 28 14.01 -4.95 13.43
CA ASP A 28 12.80 -4.11 13.31
C ASP A 28 12.09 -4.37 11.97
N ILE A 29 12.82 -4.45 10.86
CA ILE A 29 12.25 -4.84 9.56
C ILE A 29 11.61 -6.23 9.63
N GLY A 30 12.32 -7.20 10.19
CA GLY A 30 11.81 -8.57 10.35
C GLY A 30 10.51 -8.62 11.17
N VAL A 31 10.46 -7.92 12.30
CA VAL A 31 9.25 -7.83 13.13
C VAL A 31 8.10 -7.19 12.36
N VAL A 32 8.33 -6.08 11.65
CA VAL A 32 7.31 -5.40 10.84
C VAL A 32 6.76 -6.36 9.77
N VAL A 33 7.62 -7.06 9.04
CA VAL A 33 7.21 -8.00 7.98
C VAL A 33 6.41 -9.16 8.56
N VAL A 34 6.86 -9.75 9.68
CA VAL A 34 6.14 -10.84 10.36
C VAL A 34 4.77 -10.39 10.85
N VAL A 35 4.69 -9.21 11.50
CA VAL A 35 3.41 -8.66 11.96
C VAL A 35 2.47 -8.42 10.78
N LEU A 36 2.95 -7.86 9.66
CA LEU A 36 2.15 -7.68 8.46
C LEU A 36 1.64 -9.01 7.90
N ALA A 37 2.51 -10.02 7.77
CA ALA A 37 2.13 -11.33 7.27
C ALA A 37 1.07 -12.00 8.16
N LEU A 38 1.26 -12.01 9.48
CA LEU A 38 0.29 -12.55 10.43
C LEU A 38 -1.04 -11.77 10.39
N THR A 39 -0.98 -10.43 10.32
CA THR A 39 -2.16 -9.59 10.19
C THR A 39 -2.97 -9.94 8.94
N ASN A 40 -2.30 -10.11 7.80
CA ASN A 40 -2.94 -10.50 6.54
C ASN A 40 -3.63 -11.86 6.63
N LEU A 41 -2.93 -12.86 7.20
CA LEU A 41 -3.50 -14.20 7.40
C LEU A 41 -4.72 -14.16 8.34
N ILE A 42 -4.63 -13.47 9.47
CA ILE A 42 -5.73 -13.35 10.43
C ILE A 42 -6.91 -12.62 9.79
N ALA A 43 -6.66 -11.50 9.11
CA ALA A 43 -7.72 -10.69 8.51
C ALA A 43 -8.52 -11.44 7.43
N HIS A 44 -7.87 -12.32 6.65
CA HIS A 44 -8.51 -12.95 5.48
C HIS A 44 -8.96 -14.39 5.71
N PHE A 45 -8.40 -15.10 6.70
CA PHE A 45 -8.64 -16.53 6.84
C PHE A 45 -9.24 -16.94 8.20
N THR A 46 -9.71 -15.97 9.04
CA THR A 46 -10.32 -16.31 10.34
C THR A 46 -11.79 -15.88 10.41
N THR A 47 -12.10 -14.70 10.91
CA THR A 47 -13.47 -14.24 11.10
C THR A 47 -13.75 -12.91 10.41
N PRO A 48 -15.02 -12.59 10.05
CA PRO A 48 -15.37 -11.28 9.50
C PRO A 48 -14.97 -10.10 10.40
N TRP A 49 -15.01 -10.27 11.71
CA TRP A 49 -14.57 -9.25 12.67
C TRP A 49 -13.06 -9.02 12.63
N ALA A 50 -12.30 -10.08 12.38
CA ALA A 50 -10.85 -9.98 12.23
C ALA A 50 -10.47 -9.11 11.01
N SER A 51 -11.19 -9.20 9.89
CA SER A 51 -10.95 -8.36 8.72
C SER A 51 -11.15 -6.88 8.99
N ILE A 52 -12.08 -6.53 9.89
CA ILE A 52 -12.38 -5.15 10.26
C ILE A 52 -11.32 -4.54 11.20
N ALA A 53 -10.90 -5.32 12.20
CA ALA A 53 -10.12 -4.79 13.32
C ALA A 53 -8.61 -5.00 13.20
N THR A 54 -8.17 -6.09 12.55
CA THR A 54 -6.77 -6.53 12.64
C THR A 54 -5.81 -5.59 11.93
N VAL A 55 -6.16 -5.12 10.72
CA VAL A 55 -5.28 -4.24 9.93
C VAL A 55 -5.13 -2.87 10.60
N PRO A 56 -6.22 -2.18 11.02
CA PRO A 56 -6.10 -0.93 11.78
C PRO A 56 -5.32 -1.09 13.09
N ALA A 57 -5.59 -2.15 13.86
CA ALA A 57 -4.90 -2.40 15.13
C ALA A 57 -3.41 -2.66 14.91
N ALA A 58 -3.04 -3.46 13.91
CA ALA A 58 -1.65 -3.72 13.55
C ALA A 58 -0.93 -2.45 13.12
N ALA A 59 -1.55 -1.62 12.28
CA ALA A 59 -0.97 -0.35 11.85
C ALA A 59 -0.65 0.57 13.03
N VAL A 60 -1.59 0.73 13.97
CA VAL A 60 -1.37 1.52 15.19
C VAL A 60 -0.27 0.90 16.05
N GLY A 61 -0.31 -0.41 16.28
CA GLY A 61 0.70 -1.12 17.07
C GLY A 61 2.10 -0.99 16.46
N LEU A 62 2.22 -1.11 15.14
CA LEU A 62 3.48 -0.94 14.42
C LEU A 62 4.01 0.51 14.52
N VAL A 63 3.14 1.53 14.41
CA VAL A 63 3.54 2.93 14.62
C VAL A 63 4.07 3.13 16.04
N ILE A 64 3.37 2.63 17.05
CA ILE A 64 3.83 2.71 18.45
C ILE A 64 5.19 2.01 18.59
N LEU A 65 5.33 0.80 18.07
CA LEU A 65 6.56 0.03 18.13
C LEU A 65 7.75 0.81 17.55
N VAL A 66 7.64 1.31 16.31
CA VAL A 66 8.77 1.99 15.67
C VAL A 66 9.05 3.36 16.27
N ARG A 67 8.03 4.03 16.84
CA ARG A 67 8.22 5.26 17.62
C ARG A 67 9.03 5.02 18.88
N THR A 68 8.77 3.94 19.60
CA THR A 68 9.59 3.55 20.78
C THR A 68 11.00 3.11 20.39
N ARG A 69 11.19 2.69 19.14
CA ARG A 69 12.49 2.34 18.54
C ARG A 69 13.23 3.54 17.92
N GLY A 70 12.66 4.75 18.04
CA GLY A 70 13.32 6.00 17.66
C GLY A 70 13.08 6.48 16.22
N LEU A 71 12.09 5.94 15.47
CA LEU A 71 11.66 6.58 14.22
C LEU A 71 10.91 7.88 14.56
N CYS A 72 11.27 8.99 13.91
CA CYS A 72 10.59 10.27 14.11
C CYS A 72 9.33 10.40 13.20
N TRP A 73 8.48 11.39 13.51
CA TRP A 73 7.26 11.63 12.73
C TRP A 73 7.53 11.98 11.26
N ALA A 74 8.66 12.61 10.97
CA ALA A 74 9.09 12.92 9.61
C ALA A 74 9.45 11.66 8.82
N GLU A 75 10.14 10.70 9.43
CA GLU A 75 10.45 9.41 8.82
C GLU A 75 9.18 8.59 8.55
N LEU A 76 8.14 8.73 9.39
CA LEU A 76 6.82 8.14 9.18
C LEU A 76 5.97 8.91 8.15
N GLY A 77 6.40 10.08 7.69
CA GLY A 77 5.63 10.92 6.76
C GLY A 77 4.46 11.67 7.38
N LEU A 78 4.50 11.85 8.69
CA LEU A 78 3.44 12.48 9.47
C LEU A 78 3.81 13.88 9.97
N SER A 79 4.99 14.42 9.57
CA SER A 79 5.39 15.79 9.92
C SER A 79 4.51 16.82 9.24
N ARG A 80 4.06 17.83 10.01
CA ARG A 80 3.23 18.93 9.51
C ARG A 80 3.92 19.80 8.46
N GLU A 81 5.26 19.85 8.48
CA GLU A 81 6.08 20.62 7.54
C GLU A 81 5.80 20.23 6.08
N HIS A 82 5.44 18.96 5.83
CA HIS A 82 5.22 18.41 4.50
C HIS A 82 3.74 18.37 4.08
N TRP A 83 2.80 18.87 4.87
CA TRP A 83 1.38 18.77 4.56
C TRP A 83 0.98 19.52 3.30
N LYS A 84 1.53 20.73 3.07
CA LYS A 84 1.25 21.51 1.85
C LYS A 84 1.74 20.78 0.60
N ALA A 85 2.96 20.26 0.62
CA ALA A 85 3.49 19.46 -0.49
C ALA A 85 2.66 18.18 -0.69
N GLY A 86 2.32 17.48 0.41
CA GLY A 86 1.45 16.31 0.38
C GLY A 86 0.10 16.59 -0.25
N ALA A 87 -0.56 17.69 0.13
CA ALA A 87 -1.85 18.10 -0.42
C ALA A 87 -1.77 18.43 -1.92
N GLY A 88 -0.71 19.12 -2.37
CA GLY A 88 -0.51 19.42 -3.80
C GLY A 88 -0.41 18.15 -4.64
N TYR A 89 0.43 17.19 -4.23
CA TYR A 89 0.52 15.88 -4.89
C TYR A 89 -0.78 15.07 -4.79
N ALA A 90 -1.52 15.18 -3.67
CA ALA A 90 -2.80 14.51 -3.48
C ALA A 90 -3.84 14.97 -4.50
N VAL A 91 -3.99 16.30 -4.68
CA VAL A 91 -4.93 16.88 -5.65
C VAL A 91 -4.59 16.42 -7.07
N ALA A 92 -3.31 16.48 -7.45
CA ALA A 92 -2.86 16.01 -8.76
C ALA A 92 -3.16 14.52 -8.97
N ALA A 93 -2.87 13.67 -7.98
CA ALA A 93 -3.12 12.24 -8.05
C ALA A 93 -4.61 11.92 -8.19
N VAL A 94 -5.46 12.54 -7.38
CA VAL A 94 -6.93 12.39 -7.46
C VAL A 94 -7.44 12.83 -8.83
N ALA A 95 -6.98 13.96 -9.35
CA ALA A 95 -7.39 14.45 -10.67
C ALA A 95 -7.02 13.48 -11.80
N VAL A 96 -5.82 12.90 -11.76
CA VAL A 96 -5.38 11.88 -12.72
C VAL A 96 -6.26 10.62 -12.64
N VAL A 97 -6.51 10.10 -11.43
CA VAL A 97 -7.35 8.90 -11.26
C VAL A 97 -8.78 9.16 -11.70
N LEU A 98 -9.38 10.31 -11.35
CA LEU A 98 -10.71 10.69 -11.83
C LEU A 98 -10.78 10.72 -13.35
N SER A 99 -9.77 11.29 -14.02
CA SER A 99 -9.70 11.34 -15.48
C SER A 99 -9.61 9.95 -16.10
N VAL A 100 -8.76 9.07 -15.54
CA VAL A 100 -8.60 7.68 -16.01
C VAL A 100 -9.90 6.89 -15.82
N ILE A 101 -10.55 7.00 -14.66
CA ILE A 101 -11.84 6.34 -14.38
C ILE A 101 -12.91 6.85 -15.35
N ALA A 102 -13.03 8.17 -15.54
CA ALA A 102 -14.02 8.76 -16.45
C ALA A 102 -13.84 8.25 -17.88
N ILE A 103 -12.61 8.26 -18.40
CA ILE A 103 -12.29 7.72 -19.72
C ILE A 103 -12.62 6.22 -19.78
N GLY A 104 -12.20 5.46 -18.77
CA GLY A 104 -12.43 4.01 -18.72
C GLY A 104 -13.91 3.62 -18.69
N MET A 105 -14.76 4.42 -18.04
CA MET A 105 -16.22 4.21 -18.03
C MET A 105 -16.89 4.53 -19.37
N LEU A 106 -16.33 5.48 -20.15
CA LEU A 106 -16.86 5.87 -21.45
C LEU A 106 -16.52 4.84 -22.55
N LEU A 107 -15.42 4.11 -22.42
CA LEU A 107 -14.97 3.16 -23.43
C LEU A 107 -15.70 1.81 -23.28
N PRO A 108 -16.39 1.28 -24.33
CA PRO A 108 -17.19 0.08 -24.24
C PRO A 108 -16.44 -1.17 -23.78
N TRP A 109 -15.16 -1.31 -24.15
CA TRP A 109 -14.35 -2.49 -23.81
C TRP A 109 -13.75 -2.46 -22.41
N THR A 110 -13.55 -1.27 -21.80
CA THR A 110 -13.06 -1.15 -20.41
C THR A 110 -14.20 -1.06 -19.40
N ARG A 111 -15.38 -0.63 -19.82
CA ARG A 111 -16.56 -0.49 -18.95
C ARG A 111 -16.89 -1.75 -18.13
N PRO A 112 -16.84 -2.99 -18.67
CA PRO A 112 -17.08 -4.20 -17.89
C PRO A 112 -16.10 -4.43 -16.75
N MET A 113 -14.90 -3.83 -16.78
CA MET A 113 -13.90 -3.90 -15.70
C MET A 113 -14.36 -3.18 -14.43
N PHE A 114 -15.28 -2.21 -14.56
CA PHE A 114 -15.89 -1.52 -13.42
C PHE A 114 -17.08 -2.30 -12.83
N MET A 115 -17.60 -3.34 -13.48
CA MET A 115 -18.72 -4.13 -12.95
C MET A 115 -18.26 -5.09 -11.85
N ASN A 116 -18.17 -4.55 -10.63
CA ASN A 116 -17.81 -5.30 -9.43
C ASN A 116 -19.07 -5.53 -8.58
N ASN A 117 -19.42 -6.80 -8.33
CA ASN A 117 -20.60 -7.19 -7.59
C ASN A 117 -20.63 -6.66 -6.15
N ASN A 118 -19.47 -6.46 -5.54
CA ASN A 118 -19.35 -5.96 -4.16
C ASN A 118 -19.83 -4.50 -4.03
N TYR A 119 -19.91 -3.76 -5.15
CA TYR A 119 -20.28 -2.34 -5.20
C TYR A 119 -21.45 -2.09 -6.16
N ALA A 120 -22.34 -3.06 -6.33
CA ALA A 120 -23.47 -2.94 -7.24
C ALA A 120 -24.53 -1.91 -6.80
N THR A 121 -24.61 -1.56 -5.52
CA THR A 121 -25.57 -0.59 -4.99
C THR A 121 -24.90 0.75 -4.66
N VAL A 122 -25.59 1.86 -4.95
CA VAL A 122 -25.09 3.22 -4.68
C VAL A 122 -24.83 3.44 -3.19
N SER A 123 -25.75 3.03 -2.31
CA SER A 123 -25.59 3.16 -0.86
C SER A 123 -24.40 2.37 -0.33
N GLY A 124 -24.24 1.11 -0.79
CA GLY A 124 -23.09 0.27 -0.42
C GLY A 124 -21.76 0.86 -0.87
N ALA A 125 -21.70 1.34 -2.12
CA ALA A 125 -20.51 1.98 -2.66
C ALA A 125 -20.16 3.29 -1.94
N LEU A 126 -21.13 4.11 -1.55
CA LEU A 126 -20.92 5.32 -0.76
C LEU A 126 -20.36 5.00 0.64
N ILE A 127 -20.96 4.05 1.35
CA ILE A 127 -20.47 3.60 2.67
C ILE A 127 -19.06 3.03 2.53
N ALA A 128 -18.83 2.19 1.53
CA ALA A 128 -17.51 1.62 1.27
C ALA A 128 -16.47 2.71 0.98
N SER A 129 -16.75 3.63 0.06
CA SER A 129 -15.82 4.66 -0.37
C SER A 129 -15.49 5.67 0.74
N MET A 130 -16.49 6.09 1.53
CA MET A 130 -16.33 7.16 2.50
C MET A 130 -15.92 6.68 3.90
N LEU A 131 -16.24 5.45 4.27
CA LEU A 131 -15.99 4.94 5.62
C LEU A 131 -15.12 3.68 5.62
N ILE A 132 -15.53 2.61 4.92
CA ILE A 132 -14.87 1.31 5.04
C ILE A 132 -13.47 1.35 4.43
N ILE A 133 -13.36 1.75 3.18
CA ILE A 133 -12.08 1.81 2.45
C ILE A 133 -11.06 2.71 3.15
N PRO A 134 -11.39 3.97 3.55
CA PRO A 134 -10.43 4.81 4.26
C PRO A 134 -9.97 4.23 5.59
N LEU A 135 -10.89 3.72 6.42
CA LEU A 135 -10.59 3.36 7.80
C LEU A 135 -10.04 1.94 7.98
N GLN A 136 -10.46 1.00 7.14
CA GLN A 136 -10.04 -0.40 7.26
C GLN A 136 -8.90 -0.78 6.32
N THR A 137 -8.72 -0.06 5.21
CA THR A 137 -7.75 -0.40 4.17
C THR A 137 -6.71 0.71 3.99
N VAL A 138 -7.11 1.86 3.45
CA VAL A 138 -6.18 2.86 2.95
C VAL A 138 -5.29 3.46 4.04
N ILE A 139 -5.87 4.04 5.07
CA ILE A 139 -5.10 4.69 6.14
C ILE A 139 -4.22 3.66 6.88
N PRO A 140 -4.75 2.50 7.33
CA PRO A 140 -3.94 1.49 7.98
C PRO A 140 -2.80 0.95 7.09
N GLU A 141 -3.06 0.65 5.82
CA GLU A 141 -2.04 0.14 4.92
C GLU A 141 -0.97 1.20 4.61
N GLU A 142 -1.33 2.45 4.36
CA GLU A 142 -0.35 3.50 4.12
C GLU A 142 0.49 3.81 5.37
N LEU A 143 -0.09 3.76 6.57
CA LEU A 143 0.66 3.86 7.83
C LEU A 143 1.65 2.70 7.98
N ALA A 144 1.22 1.48 7.71
CA ALA A 144 2.06 0.29 7.85
C ALA A 144 3.17 0.22 6.79
N PHE A 145 2.82 0.46 5.51
CA PHE A 145 3.77 0.31 4.39
C PHE A 145 4.59 1.58 4.14
N ARG A 146 3.95 2.77 3.99
CA ARG A 146 4.64 4.03 3.64
C ARG A 146 5.06 4.84 4.85
N GLY A 147 4.51 4.53 6.01
CA GLY A 147 5.00 5.02 7.30
C GLY A 147 6.10 4.10 7.84
N VAL A 148 5.68 3.02 8.45
CA VAL A 148 6.53 2.13 9.26
C VAL A 148 7.57 1.38 8.44
N LEU A 149 7.13 0.54 7.48
CA LEU A 149 8.02 -0.29 6.68
C LEU A 149 8.97 0.59 5.84
N HIS A 150 8.45 1.66 5.24
CA HIS A 150 9.26 2.65 4.52
C HIS A 150 10.35 3.24 5.40
N GLY A 151 10.03 3.71 6.61
CA GLY A 151 11.01 4.29 7.53
C GLY A 151 12.11 3.30 7.92
N ALA A 152 11.72 2.05 8.24
CA ALA A 152 12.65 0.99 8.60
C ALA A 152 13.57 0.58 7.42
N LEU A 153 13.00 0.35 6.23
CA LEU A 153 13.76 0.01 5.03
C LEU A 153 14.67 1.14 4.57
N ASN A 154 14.22 2.41 4.69
CA ASN A 154 15.01 3.57 4.30
C ASN A 154 16.26 3.74 5.16
N ARG A 155 16.17 3.43 6.46
CA ARG A 155 17.34 3.41 7.36
C ARG A 155 18.35 2.32 6.99
N ALA A 156 17.87 1.16 6.51
CA ALA A 156 18.73 0.03 6.17
C ALA A 156 19.35 0.16 4.76
N TRP A 157 18.52 0.48 3.76
CA TRP A 157 18.89 0.34 2.34
C TRP A 157 18.60 1.58 1.50
N GLY A 158 18.19 2.70 2.13
CA GLY A 158 17.82 3.93 1.42
C GLY A 158 16.61 3.75 0.51
N PHE A 159 16.33 4.77 -0.31
CA PHE A 159 15.15 4.79 -1.18
C PHE A 159 15.06 3.61 -2.15
N ARG A 160 16.19 3.14 -2.69
CA ARG A 160 16.19 1.98 -3.62
C ARG A 160 15.69 0.71 -2.94
N GLY A 161 16.09 0.46 -1.69
CA GLY A 161 15.62 -0.66 -0.91
C GLY A 161 14.13 -0.56 -0.59
N VAL A 162 13.65 0.64 -0.25
CA VAL A 162 12.21 0.89 -0.04
C VAL A 162 11.43 0.65 -1.32
N ALA A 163 11.89 1.19 -2.46
CA ALA A 163 11.22 1.05 -3.74
C ALA A 163 11.12 -0.41 -4.20
N ALA A 164 12.18 -1.19 -4.03
CA ALA A 164 12.18 -2.60 -4.42
C ALA A 164 11.41 -3.47 -3.42
N ALA A 165 11.90 -3.56 -2.17
CA ALA A 165 11.34 -4.47 -1.16
C ALA A 165 9.94 -4.03 -0.70
N GLY A 166 9.73 -2.73 -0.45
CA GLY A 166 8.42 -2.22 -0.02
C GLY A 166 7.32 -2.42 -1.07
N SER A 167 7.64 -2.21 -2.36
CA SER A 167 6.68 -2.44 -3.45
C SER A 167 6.37 -3.91 -3.66
N LEU A 168 7.39 -4.79 -3.61
CA LEU A 168 7.18 -6.22 -3.71
C LEU A 168 6.32 -6.74 -2.55
N LEU A 169 6.64 -6.37 -1.32
CA LEU A 169 5.87 -6.76 -0.13
C LEU A 169 4.42 -6.25 -0.21
N PHE A 170 4.20 -5.06 -0.75
CA PHE A 170 2.85 -4.53 -0.98
C PHE A 170 2.09 -5.33 -2.04
N GLY A 171 2.77 -5.77 -3.10
CA GLY A 171 2.17 -6.70 -4.08
C GLY A 171 1.77 -8.03 -3.43
N LEU A 172 2.69 -8.64 -2.68
CA LEU A 172 2.44 -9.92 -2.00
C LEU A 172 1.33 -9.82 -0.94
N TRP A 173 1.17 -8.67 -0.28
CA TRP A 173 0.06 -8.38 0.63
C TRP A 173 -1.31 -8.59 -0.03
N HIS A 174 -1.43 -8.38 -1.33
CA HIS A 174 -2.68 -8.48 -2.08
C HIS A 174 -3.02 -9.89 -2.58
N ILE A 175 -2.21 -10.91 -2.29
CA ILE A 175 -2.51 -12.30 -2.67
C ILE A 175 -3.88 -12.72 -2.11
N ALA A 176 -4.10 -12.56 -0.80
CA ALA A 176 -5.32 -13.01 -0.13
C ALA A 176 -6.57 -12.28 -0.67
N THR A 177 -6.51 -10.96 -0.81
CA THR A 177 -7.64 -10.15 -1.32
C THR A 177 -7.97 -10.43 -2.79
N SER A 178 -7.01 -10.91 -3.57
CA SER A 178 -7.19 -11.18 -5.00
C SER A 178 -7.70 -12.58 -5.32
N LEU A 179 -7.81 -13.48 -4.34
CA LEU A 179 -8.33 -14.84 -4.55
C LEU A 179 -9.75 -14.89 -5.13
N GLY A 180 -10.58 -13.88 -4.81
CA GLY A 180 -11.94 -13.73 -5.34
C GLY A 180 -12.09 -12.77 -6.52
N LEU A 181 -11.01 -12.23 -7.07
CA LEU A 181 -11.05 -11.15 -8.06
C LEU A 181 -11.82 -11.54 -9.33
N THR A 182 -11.53 -12.71 -9.88
CA THR A 182 -12.18 -13.21 -11.11
C THR A 182 -13.64 -13.60 -10.91
N SER A 183 -14.05 -14.01 -9.71
CA SER A 183 -15.45 -14.36 -9.41
C SER A 183 -16.32 -13.15 -9.07
N SER A 184 -15.73 -12.06 -8.59
CA SER A 184 -16.45 -10.84 -8.18
C SER A 184 -16.51 -9.76 -9.25
N ASN A 185 -15.71 -9.85 -10.31
CA ASN A 185 -15.62 -8.83 -11.36
C ASN A 185 -15.91 -9.40 -12.75
N VAL A 186 -16.96 -8.89 -13.40
CA VAL A 186 -17.44 -9.36 -14.70
C VAL A 186 -16.38 -9.26 -15.80
N GLY A 187 -15.61 -8.18 -15.84
CA GLY A 187 -14.58 -7.98 -16.85
C GLY A 187 -13.43 -8.99 -16.69
N PHE A 188 -12.98 -9.22 -15.47
CA PHE A 188 -11.92 -10.20 -15.19
C PHE A 188 -12.38 -11.63 -15.47
N THR A 189 -13.62 -11.98 -15.13
CA THR A 189 -14.21 -13.29 -15.49
C THR A 189 -14.23 -13.51 -17.00
N ARG A 190 -14.57 -12.47 -17.78
CA ARG A 190 -14.56 -12.54 -19.26
C ARG A 190 -13.17 -12.74 -19.86
N LEU A 191 -12.14 -12.09 -19.26
CA LEU A 191 -10.76 -12.16 -19.77
C LEU A 191 -10.04 -13.46 -19.40
N PHE A 192 -10.19 -13.91 -18.16
CA PHE A 192 -9.38 -15.02 -17.62
C PHE A 192 -10.18 -16.31 -17.42
N GLY A 193 -11.50 -16.26 -17.59
CA GLY A 193 -12.39 -17.39 -17.31
C GLY A 193 -12.56 -17.66 -15.81
N GLY A 194 -13.28 -18.73 -15.51
CA GLY A 194 -13.43 -19.26 -14.14
C GLY A 194 -12.43 -20.38 -13.83
N GLY A 195 -12.50 -20.92 -12.62
CA GLY A 195 -11.68 -22.04 -12.17
C GLY A 195 -10.26 -21.65 -11.76
N LEU A 196 -9.40 -22.67 -11.59
CA LEU A 196 -8.06 -22.49 -11.03
C LEU A 196 -7.17 -21.58 -11.88
N LEU A 197 -7.16 -21.75 -13.19
CA LEU A 197 -6.33 -20.93 -14.08
C LEU A 197 -6.72 -19.46 -14.04
N GLY A 198 -8.03 -19.16 -14.08
CA GLY A 198 -8.53 -17.80 -13.96
C GLY A 198 -8.18 -17.17 -12.61
N THR A 199 -8.29 -17.92 -11.52
CA THR A 199 -7.90 -17.46 -10.18
C THR A 199 -6.41 -17.15 -10.12
N VAL A 200 -5.55 -18.07 -10.59
CA VAL A 200 -4.09 -17.86 -10.60
C VAL A 200 -3.71 -16.65 -11.46
N ALA A 201 -4.27 -16.52 -12.67
CA ALA A 201 -4.03 -15.37 -13.53
C ALA A 201 -4.46 -14.04 -12.86
N GLY A 202 -5.64 -14.03 -12.24
CA GLY A 202 -6.14 -12.87 -11.49
C GLY A 202 -5.23 -12.48 -10.32
N VAL A 203 -4.76 -13.46 -9.54
CA VAL A 203 -3.82 -13.24 -8.43
C VAL A 203 -2.49 -12.67 -8.94
N VAL A 204 -1.89 -13.29 -9.96
CA VAL A 204 -0.62 -12.82 -10.54
C VAL A 204 -0.74 -11.38 -11.06
N LEU A 205 -1.82 -11.08 -11.78
CA LEU A 205 -2.07 -9.73 -12.27
C LEU A 205 -2.26 -8.73 -11.12
N ALA A 206 -3.04 -9.09 -10.10
CA ALA A 206 -3.27 -8.24 -8.94
C ALA A 206 -1.97 -7.96 -8.19
N VAL A 207 -1.14 -8.98 -7.93
CA VAL A 207 0.18 -8.83 -7.28
C VAL A 207 1.09 -7.92 -8.11
N ALA A 208 1.16 -8.11 -9.42
CA ALA A 208 1.97 -7.26 -10.29
C ALA A 208 1.46 -5.81 -10.31
N ALA A 209 0.16 -5.60 -10.49
CA ALA A 209 -0.45 -4.27 -10.51
C ALA A 209 -0.28 -3.54 -9.18
N THR A 210 -0.50 -4.23 -8.06
CA THR A 210 -0.35 -3.63 -6.72
C THR A 210 1.11 -3.42 -6.33
N ALA A 211 2.06 -4.22 -6.83
CA ALA A 211 3.49 -3.93 -6.69
C ALA A 211 3.88 -2.65 -7.46
N VAL A 212 3.37 -2.46 -8.68
CA VAL A 212 3.57 -1.21 -9.44
C VAL A 212 2.93 -0.02 -8.73
N ALA A 213 1.68 -0.17 -8.25
CA ALA A 213 1.03 0.86 -7.43
C ALA A 213 1.85 1.15 -6.17
N GLY A 214 2.39 0.11 -5.53
CA GLY A 214 3.27 0.20 -4.38
C GLY A 214 4.51 1.05 -4.63
N PHE A 215 5.11 0.90 -5.81
CA PHE A 215 6.22 1.75 -6.24
C PHE A 215 5.79 3.22 -6.40
N VAL A 216 4.65 3.47 -7.06
CA VAL A 216 4.13 4.85 -7.25
C VAL A 216 3.81 5.50 -5.91
N PHE A 217 3.18 4.79 -4.98
CA PHE A 217 2.91 5.29 -3.62
C PHE A 217 4.20 5.62 -2.87
N THR A 218 5.22 4.74 -2.97
CA THR A 218 6.55 4.95 -2.38
C THR A 218 7.24 6.17 -2.99
N TRP A 219 7.16 6.35 -4.30
CA TRP A 219 7.69 7.51 -5.00
C TRP A 219 7.01 8.80 -4.57
N LEU A 220 5.65 8.82 -4.50
CA LEU A 220 4.87 9.96 -4.00
C LEU A 220 5.24 10.30 -2.56
N ARG A 221 5.37 9.28 -1.70
CA ARG A 221 5.82 9.45 -0.31
C ARG A 221 7.19 10.10 -0.24
N GLY A 222 8.14 9.64 -1.07
CA GLY A 222 9.49 10.19 -1.14
C GLY A 222 9.52 11.63 -1.66
N ARG A 223 8.70 11.95 -2.68
CA ARG A 223 8.65 13.28 -3.29
C ARG A 223 7.93 14.33 -2.44
N SER A 224 6.85 13.93 -1.78
CA SER A 224 6.05 14.84 -0.95
C SER A 224 6.54 14.96 0.50
N GLY A 225 7.31 14.00 0.99
CA GLY A 225 7.65 13.88 2.41
C GLY A 225 6.48 13.52 3.32
N SER A 226 5.28 13.25 2.76
CA SER A 226 4.02 13.11 3.49
C SER A 226 3.24 11.87 3.10
N LEU A 227 2.48 11.29 4.04
CA LEU A 227 1.51 10.23 3.76
C LEU A 227 0.24 10.73 3.07
N ILE A 228 -0.04 12.04 3.06
CA ILE A 228 -1.27 12.60 2.45
C ILE A 228 -1.36 12.22 0.97
N ALA A 229 -0.26 12.33 0.22
CA ALA A 229 -0.24 12.03 -1.20
C ALA A 229 -0.52 10.56 -1.54
N PRO A 230 0.20 9.56 -0.96
CA PRO A 230 -0.11 8.15 -1.23
C PRO A 230 -1.48 7.73 -0.65
N ILE A 231 -1.93 8.26 0.49
CA ILE A 231 -3.28 8.02 1.02
C ILE A 231 -4.32 8.49 0.01
N ALA A 232 -4.19 9.69 -0.55
CA ALA A 232 -5.14 10.24 -1.51
C ALA A 232 -5.16 9.44 -2.82
N LEU A 233 -3.99 9.04 -3.34
CA LEU A 233 -3.91 8.18 -4.53
C LEU A 233 -4.52 6.81 -4.26
N HIS A 234 -4.18 6.16 -3.15
CA HIS A 234 -4.72 4.86 -2.79
C HIS A 234 -6.24 4.90 -2.60
N TRP A 235 -6.73 5.90 -1.85
CA TRP A 235 -8.17 6.10 -1.71
C TRP A 235 -8.85 6.37 -3.05
N SER A 236 -8.28 7.17 -3.93
CA SER A 236 -8.91 7.45 -5.22
C SER A 236 -9.00 6.20 -6.10
N LEU A 237 -7.99 5.33 -6.11
CA LEU A 237 -8.05 4.07 -6.83
C LEU A 237 -9.17 3.14 -6.29
N ASN A 238 -9.28 3.01 -4.98
CA ASN A 238 -10.22 2.09 -4.35
C ASN A 238 -11.62 2.72 -4.17
N GLY A 239 -11.67 3.91 -3.56
CA GLY A 239 -12.93 4.57 -3.21
C GLY A 239 -13.68 5.11 -4.42
N LEU A 240 -12.98 5.84 -5.34
CA LEU A 240 -13.60 6.28 -6.59
C LEU A 240 -13.87 5.09 -7.52
N GLY A 241 -13.04 4.03 -7.47
CA GLY A 241 -13.30 2.77 -8.16
C GLY A 241 -14.60 2.10 -7.71
N ALA A 242 -14.89 2.10 -6.41
CA ALA A 242 -16.15 1.59 -5.86
C ALA A 242 -17.37 2.41 -6.32
N LEU A 243 -17.24 3.75 -6.33
CA LEU A 243 -18.29 4.64 -6.84
C LEU A 243 -18.52 4.46 -8.34
N ALA A 244 -17.45 4.31 -9.12
CA ALA A 244 -17.52 4.04 -10.55
C ALA A 244 -18.21 2.70 -10.83
N ALA A 245 -17.95 1.67 -10.01
CA ALA A 245 -18.64 0.39 -10.12
C ALA A 245 -20.15 0.55 -9.95
N ALA A 246 -20.60 1.22 -8.89
CA ALA A 246 -22.03 1.48 -8.69
C ALA A 246 -22.65 2.29 -9.83
N ALA A 247 -21.94 3.30 -10.35
CA ALA A 247 -22.42 4.08 -11.47
C ALA A 247 -22.60 3.24 -12.74
N VAL A 248 -21.64 2.36 -13.06
CA VAL A 248 -21.74 1.47 -14.23
C VAL A 248 -22.86 0.46 -14.06
N TRP A 249 -23.06 -0.12 -12.87
CA TRP A 249 -24.18 -1.02 -12.60
C TRP A 249 -25.51 -0.29 -12.82
N HIS A 250 -25.70 0.89 -12.23
CA HIS A 250 -26.94 1.67 -12.36
C HIS A 250 -27.24 2.10 -13.81
N LEU A 251 -26.23 2.38 -14.62
CA LEU A 251 -26.40 2.76 -16.02
C LEU A 251 -26.58 1.55 -16.96
N SER A 252 -26.37 0.33 -16.47
CA SER A 252 -26.43 -0.92 -17.26
C SER A 252 -27.69 -1.75 -16.98
N THR A 253 -28.45 -1.39 -15.93
CA THR A 253 -29.76 -1.94 -15.56
C THR A 253 -30.88 -1.00 -15.96
#